data_783ec1fb4cd13cb5bfefdee3d020ec32
#
_entry.id   783ec1fb4cd13cb5bfefdee3d020ec32
#
_cell.length_a   1.000
_cell.length_b   1.000
_cell.length_c   1.000
_cell.angle_alpha   90.00
_cell.angle_beta   90.00
_cell.angle_gamma   90.00
#
_symmetry.space_group_name_H-M   'P 1'
#
loop_
_entity.id
_entity.type
_entity.pdbx_description
1 polymer ?
#
loop_
_entity_poly.entity_id
_entity_poly.type
_entity_poly.pdbx_seq_one_letter_code
_entity_poly.pdbx_strand_id
1 'polypeptide(L)'
;MDTFEYLSMGDAARLLGVTKARISQLAASGTLVCDIVGGRKMVEYNSAVAYQKVRKRGRRPAADVGRKFTLMSADHEVAHVSFDPTREFPFEIAEVLDAQRMPFGTCSSSSPTVNKRELNVWWSHRSVPDVRPGLVSRYRELGIASGIEVPVRCLGLSLSDCYWLRPAECDGLEWQNLNYFENDFERSAPEERSGWLEGIGLKNPDNTSEGELPKSWMIRNGIRVLAKGCGMDDQRPFNEAVATALHRRLLSEGEFVPYTVERMFNGPVCLCEDFLDGREEYVPAVYVKNALGGQRGGSTYDRYCRFLGKHGVDEVAVRRSMSQMIVCDALLANSDRHWRNFGIIRNVDTLEI
;
A
#
# COMPACT_ATOMS: atom_id res chain seq x y z
N MET A 1 21.84 -12.93 15.30
CA MET A 1 21.09 -14.04 14.67
C MET A 1 19.68 -13.95 15.20
N ASP A 2 18.81 -13.42 14.38
CA ASP A 2 17.46 -13.00 14.78
C ASP A 2 16.58 -14.20 15.09
N THR A 3 16.05 -14.22 16.31
CA THR A 3 15.21 -15.28 16.90
C THR A 3 13.80 -15.36 16.31
N PHE A 4 13.51 -14.63 15.22
CA PHE A 4 12.17 -14.54 14.64
C PHE A 4 11.92 -15.45 13.43
N GLU A 5 12.94 -16.14 12.92
CA GLU A 5 12.76 -17.11 11.82
C GLU A 5 12.19 -18.46 12.29
N TYR A 6 12.23 -18.76 13.57
CA TYR A 6 11.88 -20.07 14.10
C TYR A 6 10.93 -20.00 15.29
N LEU A 7 9.96 -20.89 15.29
CA LEU A 7 8.98 -21.08 16.36
C LEU A 7 9.36 -22.30 17.22
N SER A 8 9.17 -22.22 18.53
CA SER A 8 9.20 -23.46 19.33
C SER A 8 8.07 -24.41 18.88
N MET A 9 8.22 -25.71 19.12
CA MET A 9 7.18 -26.69 18.84
C MET A 9 5.84 -26.36 19.52
N GLY A 10 5.89 -25.66 20.65
CA GLY A 10 4.70 -25.20 21.38
C GLY A 10 4.05 -23.97 20.74
N ASP A 11 4.85 -23.04 20.24
CA ASP A 11 4.37 -21.84 19.57
C ASP A 11 3.78 -22.19 18.20
N ALA A 12 4.46 -23.08 17.45
CA ALA A 12 3.91 -23.63 16.20
C ALA A 12 2.59 -24.37 16.44
N ALA A 13 2.46 -25.10 17.53
CA ALA A 13 1.21 -25.77 17.89
C ALA A 13 0.07 -24.77 18.16
N ARG A 14 0.37 -23.69 18.87
CA ARG A 14 -0.59 -22.59 19.11
C ARG A 14 -0.95 -21.86 17.83
N LEU A 15 0.04 -21.51 17.01
CA LEU A 15 -0.18 -20.84 15.72
C LEU A 15 -1.08 -21.63 14.80
N LEU A 16 -0.86 -22.95 14.73
CA LEU A 16 -1.59 -23.86 13.84
C LEU A 16 -2.89 -24.40 14.45
N GLY A 17 -3.17 -24.13 15.73
CA GLY A 17 -4.33 -24.68 16.43
C GLY A 17 -4.33 -26.21 16.48
N VAL A 18 -3.16 -26.83 16.75
CA VAL A 18 -2.97 -28.27 16.83
C VAL A 18 -2.17 -28.66 18.07
N THR A 19 -2.09 -29.95 18.37
CA THR A 19 -1.25 -30.46 19.48
C THR A 19 0.24 -30.46 19.10
N LYS A 20 1.13 -30.39 20.10
CA LYS A 20 2.58 -30.56 19.88
C LYS A 20 2.94 -31.88 19.21
N ALA A 21 2.21 -32.96 19.52
CA ALA A 21 2.38 -34.27 18.87
C ALA A 21 2.10 -34.16 17.36
N ARG A 22 1.07 -33.41 16.96
CA ARG A 22 0.76 -33.18 15.55
C ARG A 22 1.86 -32.37 14.85
N ILE A 23 2.45 -31.36 15.49
CA ILE A 23 3.60 -30.63 14.96
C ILE A 23 4.78 -31.58 14.73
N SER A 24 5.07 -32.46 15.69
CA SER A 24 6.14 -33.47 15.55
C SER A 24 5.92 -34.39 14.35
N GLN A 25 4.70 -34.83 14.11
CA GLN A 25 4.32 -35.64 12.93
C GLN A 25 4.53 -34.87 11.63
N LEU A 26 4.08 -33.62 11.57
CA LEU A 26 4.22 -32.75 10.39
C LEU A 26 5.69 -32.43 10.09
N ALA A 27 6.50 -32.29 11.12
CA ALA A 27 7.95 -32.12 11.00
C ALA A 27 8.64 -33.43 10.53
N ALA A 28 8.19 -34.58 11.02
CA ALA A 28 8.73 -35.87 10.60
C ALA A 28 8.36 -36.24 9.15
N SER A 29 7.19 -35.82 8.68
CA SER A 29 6.76 -36.00 7.29
C SER A 29 7.34 -34.97 6.31
N GLY A 30 8.17 -34.02 6.77
CA GLY A 30 8.70 -32.93 5.93
C GLY A 30 7.67 -31.87 5.53
N THR A 31 6.45 -31.94 6.07
CA THR A 31 5.37 -30.96 5.78
C THR A 31 5.65 -29.61 6.43
N LEU A 32 6.34 -29.59 7.56
CA LEU A 32 6.88 -28.40 8.21
C LEU A 32 8.42 -28.47 8.17
N VAL A 33 9.03 -27.40 7.72
CA VAL A 33 10.48 -27.24 7.75
C VAL A 33 10.91 -26.96 9.20
N CYS A 34 11.87 -27.71 9.68
CA CYS A 34 12.38 -27.60 11.04
C CYS A 34 13.91 -27.60 11.03
N ASP A 35 14.49 -26.88 11.98
CA ASP A 35 15.93 -26.82 12.19
C ASP A 35 16.28 -26.95 13.67
N ILE A 36 17.57 -27.16 13.99
CA ILE A 36 18.08 -27.20 15.36
C ILE A 36 18.71 -25.85 15.69
N VAL A 37 17.98 -25.03 16.43
CA VAL A 37 18.44 -23.72 16.88
C VAL A 37 18.69 -23.76 18.37
N GLY A 38 19.92 -23.45 18.80
CA GLY A 38 20.29 -23.50 20.22
C GLY A 38 20.11 -24.87 20.89
N GLY A 39 20.33 -25.98 20.14
CA GLY A 39 20.15 -27.35 20.61
C GLY A 39 18.71 -27.81 20.77
N ARG A 40 17.73 -27.03 20.30
CA ARG A 40 16.31 -27.38 20.33
C ARG A 40 15.73 -27.42 18.91
N LYS A 41 14.86 -28.39 18.64
CA LYS A 41 14.15 -28.47 17.37
C LYS A 41 13.10 -27.36 17.30
N MET A 42 13.23 -26.53 16.30
CA MET A 42 12.38 -25.37 16.06
C MET A 42 11.72 -25.49 14.67
N VAL A 43 10.55 -24.89 14.50
CA VAL A 43 9.79 -24.87 13.23
C VAL A 43 10.05 -23.54 12.54
N GLU A 44 10.40 -23.56 11.27
CA GLU A 44 10.50 -22.35 10.46
C GLU A 44 9.14 -21.66 10.36
N TYR A 45 9.11 -20.37 10.67
CA TYR A 45 7.87 -19.58 10.72
C TYR A 45 7.12 -19.56 9.39
N ASN A 46 7.85 -19.32 8.29
CA ASN A 46 7.24 -19.26 6.95
C ASN A 46 6.63 -20.61 6.53
N SER A 47 7.27 -21.71 6.89
CA SER A 47 6.76 -23.05 6.67
C SER A 47 5.46 -23.31 7.45
N ALA A 48 5.38 -22.87 8.70
CA ALA A 48 4.17 -22.97 9.51
C ALA A 48 3.01 -22.13 8.93
N VAL A 49 3.28 -20.91 8.49
CA VAL A 49 2.29 -20.04 7.86
C VAL A 49 1.79 -20.62 6.53
N ALA A 50 2.71 -21.14 5.69
CA ALA A 50 2.36 -21.79 4.43
C ALA A 50 1.44 -23.00 4.67
N TYR A 51 1.78 -23.84 5.64
CA TYR A 51 0.95 -24.98 6.03
C TYR A 51 -0.43 -24.55 6.54
N GLN A 52 -0.52 -23.47 7.33
CA GLN A 52 -1.79 -22.92 7.80
C GLN A 52 -2.69 -22.51 6.63
N LYS A 53 -2.11 -21.83 5.63
CA LYS A 53 -2.83 -21.42 4.40
C LYS A 53 -3.37 -22.63 3.63
N VAL A 54 -2.58 -23.68 3.47
CA VAL A 54 -2.99 -24.91 2.76
C VAL A 54 -4.07 -25.67 3.55
N ARG A 55 -3.94 -25.78 4.88
CA ARG A 55 -4.91 -26.48 5.73
C ARG A 55 -6.28 -25.82 5.75
N LYS A 56 -6.35 -24.47 5.72
CA LYS A 56 -7.60 -23.71 5.67
C LYS A 56 -8.36 -23.96 4.35
N ARG A 57 -7.67 -24.36 3.26
CA ARG A 57 -8.31 -24.71 1.97
C ARG A 57 -9.14 -25.99 2.02
N GLY A 58 -8.91 -26.90 2.98
CA GLY A 58 -9.59 -28.19 3.07
C GLY A 58 -10.85 -28.24 3.93
N ARG A 59 -11.19 -27.20 4.67
CA ARG A 59 -12.38 -27.16 5.54
C ARG A 59 -13.11 -25.83 5.31
N ARG A 60 -14.16 -25.86 4.47
CA ARG A 60 -15.14 -24.77 4.47
C ARG A 60 -15.76 -24.70 5.87
N PRO A 61 -15.56 -23.63 6.64
CA PRO A 61 -16.46 -23.32 7.74
C PRO A 61 -17.81 -23.02 7.14
N ALA A 62 -18.89 -23.44 7.81
CA ALA A 62 -20.23 -23.00 7.49
C ALA A 62 -20.24 -21.46 7.41
N ALA A 63 -20.72 -20.95 6.26
CA ALA A 63 -21.16 -19.59 5.99
C ALA A 63 -20.61 -18.49 6.92
N ASP A 64 -19.32 -18.24 6.90
CA ASP A 64 -18.82 -16.93 7.30
C ASP A 64 -19.01 -16.04 6.06
N VAL A 65 -20.09 -15.29 6.09
CA VAL A 65 -20.43 -14.30 5.06
C VAL A 65 -19.33 -13.27 5.12
N GLY A 66 -18.46 -13.21 4.11
CA GLY A 66 -17.38 -12.25 4.01
C GLY A 66 -17.91 -10.84 4.33
N ARG A 67 -17.14 -10.04 5.07
CA ARG A 67 -17.56 -8.69 5.43
C ARG A 67 -17.94 -7.93 4.17
N LYS A 68 -19.13 -7.34 4.16
CA LYS A 68 -19.67 -6.60 3.01
C LYS A 68 -19.45 -5.11 3.19
N PHE A 69 -19.05 -4.46 2.11
CA PHE A 69 -18.80 -3.04 2.07
C PHE A 69 -19.31 -2.45 0.76
N THR A 70 -19.52 -1.14 0.74
CA THR A 70 -19.52 -0.35 -0.48
C THR A 70 -18.13 0.27 -0.64
N LEU A 71 -17.45 0.01 -1.75
CA LEU A 71 -16.27 0.75 -2.14
C LEU A 71 -16.73 2.14 -2.57
N MET A 72 -16.17 3.14 -1.95
CA MET A 72 -16.44 4.56 -2.17
C MET A 72 -15.22 5.21 -2.82
N SER A 73 -15.45 6.27 -3.62
CA SER A 73 -14.44 7.23 -4.04
C SER A 73 -14.94 8.62 -3.62
N ALA A 74 -14.35 9.16 -2.55
CA ALA A 74 -14.92 10.29 -1.81
C ALA A 74 -16.41 10.04 -1.48
N ASP A 75 -17.31 10.84 -2.02
CA ASP A 75 -18.76 10.74 -1.81
C ASP A 75 -19.47 9.80 -2.81
N HIS A 76 -18.74 9.26 -3.80
CA HIS A 76 -19.33 8.45 -4.87
C HIS A 76 -19.29 6.96 -4.53
N GLU A 77 -20.42 6.27 -4.69
CA GLU A 77 -20.50 4.81 -4.61
C GLU A 77 -19.93 4.19 -5.89
N VAL A 78 -18.94 3.30 -5.73
CA VAL A 78 -18.19 2.71 -6.85
C VAL A 78 -18.59 1.26 -7.10
N ALA A 79 -18.62 0.45 -6.04
CA ALA A 79 -18.96 -0.97 -6.16
C ALA A 79 -19.40 -1.56 -4.82
N HIS A 80 -20.26 -2.58 -4.87
CA HIS A 80 -20.47 -3.46 -3.73
C HIS A 80 -19.37 -4.51 -3.68
N VAL A 81 -18.72 -4.64 -2.53
CA VAL A 81 -17.54 -5.49 -2.36
C VAL A 81 -17.67 -6.40 -1.16
N SER A 82 -16.95 -7.51 -1.18
CA SER A 82 -16.77 -8.39 -0.04
C SER A 82 -15.30 -8.66 0.20
N PHE A 83 -14.93 -8.82 1.47
CA PHE A 83 -13.57 -9.13 1.88
C PHE A 83 -13.53 -10.42 2.68
N ASP A 84 -12.77 -11.40 2.19
CA ASP A 84 -12.51 -12.67 2.87
C ASP A 84 -11.00 -13.00 2.78
N PRO A 85 -10.23 -12.80 3.88
CA PRO A 85 -8.78 -13.00 3.89
C PRO A 85 -8.36 -14.46 3.65
N THR A 86 -9.30 -15.40 3.65
CA THR A 86 -9.03 -16.83 3.43
C THR A 86 -9.01 -17.21 1.97
N ARG A 87 -9.48 -16.34 1.07
CA ARG A 87 -9.56 -16.60 -0.37
C ARG A 87 -8.27 -16.25 -1.09
N GLU A 88 -8.07 -16.82 -2.27
CA GLU A 88 -6.98 -16.48 -3.17
C GLU A 88 -7.05 -15.00 -3.60
N PHE A 89 -8.25 -14.51 -3.87
CA PHE A 89 -8.57 -13.12 -4.12
C PHE A 89 -9.44 -12.61 -2.96
N PRO A 90 -8.84 -12.08 -1.90
CA PRO A 90 -9.57 -11.67 -0.70
C PRO A 90 -10.60 -10.58 -0.91
N PHE A 91 -10.36 -9.70 -1.90
CA PHE A 91 -11.23 -8.57 -2.23
C PHE A 91 -12.01 -8.89 -3.51
N GLU A 92 -13.31 -9.07 -3.39
CA GLU A 92 -14.19 -9.44 -4.50
C GLU A 92 -15.28 -8.38 -4.72
N ILE A 93 -15.54 -8.06 -5.98
CA ILE A 93 -16.67 -7.22 -6.41
C ILE A 93 -17.91 -8.09 -6.55
N ALA A 94 -18.98 -7.71 -5.87
CA ALA A 94 -20.30 -8.28 -6.04
C ALA A 94 -21.06 -7.58 -7.18
N GLU A 95 -20.93 -6.24 -7.25
CA GLU A 95 -21.60 -5.41 -8.24
C GLU A 95 -20.77 -4.15 -8.49
N VAL A 96 -20.64 -3.72 -9.74
CA VAL A 96 -20.05 -2.44 -10.14
C VAL A 96 -21.16 -1.42 -10.30
N LEU A 97 -21.11 -0.33 -9.53
CA LEU A 97 -22.09 0.76 -9.57
C LEU A 97 -21.61 1.87 -10.53
N ASP A 98 -20.32 2.20 -10.46
CA ASP A 98 -19.68 3.18 -11.34
C ASP A 98 -18.33 2.65 -11.86
N ALA A 99 -18.34 2.19 -13.12
CA ALA A 99 -17.16 1.61 -13.74
C ALA A 99 -16.06 2.65 -14.04
N GLN A 100 -16.40 3.94 -14.18
CA GLN A 100 -15.42 4.99 -14.46
C GLN A 100 -14.64 5.39 -13.22
N ARG A 101 -15.25 5.24 -12.04
CA ARG A 101 -14.62 5.48 -10.73
C ARG A 101 -13.98 4.25 -10.11
N MET A 102 -14.00 3.11 -10.80
CA MET A 102 -13.21 1.97 -10.34
C MET A 102 -11.71 2.32 -10.27
N PRO A 103 -10.95 1.74 -9.33
CA PRO A 103 -9.51 1.94 -9.27
C PRO A 103 -8.87 1.71 -10.64
N PHE A 104 -7.98 2.61 -11.04
CA PHE A 104 -7.47 2.68 -12.40
C PHE A 104 -6.84 1.35 -12.85
N GLY A 105 -7.22 0.86 -14.02
CA GLY A 105 -6.73 -0.41 -14.57
C GLY A 105 -7.40 -1.67 -14.01
N THR A 106 -8.30 -1.56 -13.03
CA THR A 106 -9.01 -2.72 -12.46
C THR A 106 -10.30 -3.07 -13.19
N CYS A 107 -10.86 -2.14 -13.93
CA CYS A 107 -12.06 -2.33 -14.74
C CYS A 107 -11.81 -1.83 -16.16
N SER A 108 -12.42 -2.50 -17.14
CA SER A 108 -12.38 -2.02 -18.54
C SER A 108 -13.40 -0.91 -18.74
N SER A 109 -13.01 0.19 -19.39
CA SER A 109 -13.92 1.26 -19.76
C SER A 109 -14.96 0.85 -20.81
N SER A 110 -14.71 -0.24 -21.55
CA SER A 110 -15.60 -0.77 -22.59
C SER A 110 -16.55 -1.88 -22.12
N SER A 111 -16.31 -2.43 -20.93
CA SER A 111 -17.13 -3.48 -20.34
C SER A 111 -16.99 -3.43 -18.82
N PRO A 112 -18.07 -3.56 -18.03
CA PRO A 112 -18.01 -3.57 -16.57
C PRO A 112 -17.33 -4.83 -16.00
N THR A 113 -16.46 -5.47 -16.79
CA THR A 113 -15.72 -6.65 -16.38
C THR A 113 -14.52 -6.23 -15.54
N VAL A 114 -14.55 -6.66 -14.28
CA VAL A 114 -13.48 -6.41 -13.32
C VAL A 114 -12.37 -7.43 -13.48
N ASN A 115 -11.14 -6.95 -13.58
CA ASN A 115 -9.95 -7.78 -13.47
C ASN A 115 -9.66 -8.07 -11.98
N LYS A 116 -10.09 -9.23 -11.51
CA LYS A 116 -9.93 -9.66 -10.10
C LYS A 116 -8.47 -9.62 -9.63
N ARG A 117 -7.53 -9.97 -10.50
CA ARG A 117 -6.10 -9.96 -10.17
C ARG A 117 -5.60 -8.53 -9.94
N GLU A 118 -5.85 -7.63 -10.90
CA GLU A 118 -5.40 -6.23 -10.78
C GLU A 118 -6.08 -5.52 -9.60
N LEU A 119 -7.34 -5.81 -9.33
CA LEU A 119 -8.05 -5.31 -8.16
C LEU A 119 -7.39 -5.75 -6.85
N ASN A 120 -7.02 -7.03 -6.73
CA ASN A 120 -6.36 -7.53 -5.53
C ASN A 120 -4.90 -7.06 -5.41
N VAL A 121 -4.22 -6.84 -6.54
CA VAL A 121 -2.91 -6.17 -6.57
C VAL A 121 -3.05 -4.73 -6.06
N TRP A 122 -4.00 -3.96 -6.59
CA TRP A 122 -4.29 -2.61 -6.10
C TRP A 122 -4.59 -2.60 -4.60
N TRP A 123 -5.44 -3.52 -4.12
CA TRP A 123 -5.77 -3.63 -2.70
C TRP A 123 -4.55 -3.98 -1.84
N SER A 124 -3.72 -4.91 -2.29
CA SER A 124 -2.52 -5.32 -1.55
C SER A 124 -1.50 -4.20 -1.39
N HIS A 125 -1.40 -3.29 -2.36
CA HIS A 125 -0.52 -2.12 -2.29
C HIS A 125 -1.02 -1.04 -1.32
N ARG A 126 -2.24 -1.15 -0.83
CA ARG A 126 -2.77 -0.30 0.24
C ARG A 126 -2.39 -0.81 1.64
N SER A 127 -1.67 -1.89 1.74
CA SER A 127 -1.16 -2.41 3.00
C SER A 127 0.34 -2.17 3.14
N VAL A 128 0.78 -2.02 4.37
CA VAL A 128 2.22 -1.95 4.68
C VAL A 128 2.86 -3.28 4.27
N PRO A 129 3.98 -3.28 3.52
CA PRO A 129 4.66 -4.51 3.14
C PRO A 129 5.07 -5.34 4.35
N ASP A 130 4.79 -6.64 4.34
CA ASP A 130 5.08 -7.57 5.44
C ASP A 130 6.58 -7.67 5.79
N VAL A 131 7.46 -7.20 4.90
CA VAL A 131 8.91 -7.17 5.09
C VAL A 131 9.39 -6.12 6.10
N ARG A 132 8.52 -5.19 6.53
CA ARG A 132 8.90 -4.23 7.58
C ARG A 132 9.13 -4.92 8.92
N PRO A 133 10.29 -4.71 9.57
CA PRO A 133 10.60 -5.33 10.86
C PRO A 133 9.55 -4.98 11.94
N GLY A 134 9.18 -5.94 12.80
CA GLY A 134 8.24 -5.71 13.92
C GLY A 134 6.73 -5.79 13.60
N LEU A 135 6.34 -5.72 12.33
CA LEU A 135 4.94 -5.74 11.90
C LEU A 135 4.20 -7.02 12.30
N VAL A 136 4.84 -8.16 12.15
CA VAL A 136 4.25 -9.47 12.48
C VAL A 136 3.89 -9.58 13.98
N SER A 137 4.73 -9.02 14.86
CA SER A 137 4.43 -8.97 16.30
C SER A 137 3.21 -8.13 16.58
N ARG A 138 3.12 -6.97 15.93
CA ARG A 138 2.01 -6.05 16.08
C ARG A 138 0.70 -6.59 15.53
N TYR A 139 0.73 -7.24 14.36
CA TYR A 139 -0.45 -7.92 13.83
C TYR A 139 -0.99 -8.99 14.80
N ARG A 140 -0.09 -9.71 15.47
CA ARG A 140 -0.49 -10.72 16.47
C ARG A 140 -1.17 -10.09 17.68
N GLU A 141 -0.64 -8.99 18.20
CA GLU A 141 -1.24 -8.24 19.32
C GLU A 141 -2.63 -7.72 18.98
N LEU A 142 -2.81 -7.26 17.74
CA LEU A 142 -4.08 -6.73 17.25
C LEU A 142 -5.06 -7.81 16.74
N GLY A 143 -4.68 -9.10 16.81
CA GLY A 143 -5.48 -10.19 16.27
C GLY A 143 -5.68 -10.10 14.76
N ILE A 144 -4.69 -9.56 14.02
CA ILE A 144 -4.68 -9.45 12.56
C ILE A 144 -3.97 -10.68 12.02
N ALA A 145 -4.62 -11.42 11.12
CA ALA A 145 -4.04 -12.64 10.55
C ALA A 145 -3.09 -12.35 9.37
N SER A 146 -3.27 -11.22 8.69
CA SER A 146 -2.48 -10.85 7.50
C SER A 146 -2.52 -9.34 7.31
N GLY A 147 -1.43 -8.73 6.81
CA GLY A 147 -1.34 -7.31 6.50
C GLY A 147 -2.45 -6.79 5.59
N ILE A 148 -2.99 -7.65 4.72
CA ILE A 148 -4.10 -7.31 3.82
C ILE A 148 -5.43 -6.98 4.54
N GLU A 149 -5.56 -7.35 5.83
CA GLU A 149 -6.72 -6.99 6.66
C GLU A 149 -6.61 -5.58 7.25
N VAL A 150 -5.39 -5.03 7.33
CA VAL A 150 -5.16 -3.72 7.95
C VAL A 150 -5.94 -2.61 7.25
N PRO A 151 -5.88 -2.47 5.90
CA PRO A 151 -6.68 -1.48 5.20
C PRO A 151 -8.18 -1.62 5.45
N VAL A 152 -8.71 -2.86 5.55
CA VAL A 152 -10.14 -3.08 5.86
C VAL A 152 -10.51 -2.51 7.24
N ARG A 153 -9.64 -2.72 8.23
CA ARG A 153 -9.89 -2.21 9.60
C ARG A 153 -9.77 -0.69 9.69
N CYS A 154 -8.99 -0.08 8.78
CA CYS A 154 -8.86 1.37 8.65
C CYS A 154 -9.85 1.95 7.64
N LEU A 155 -10.91 1.22 7.27
CA LEU A 155 -11.86 1.59 6.23
C LEU A 155 -11.21 1.91 4.87
N GLY A 156 -10.00 1.45 4.62
CA GLY A 156 -9.25 1.75 3.40
C GLY A 156 -8.72 3.18 3.28
N LEU A 157 -8.92 4.04 4.26
CA LEU A 157 -8.54 5.45 4.20
C LEU A 157 -7.04 5.64 3.95
N SER A 158 -6.68 6.59 3.10
CA SER A 158 -5.31 6.90 2.67
C SER A 158 -5.14 8.40 2.43
N LEU A 159 -3.89 8.87 2.39
CA LEU A 159 -3.51 10.18 1.86
C LEU A 159 -2.95 10.09 0.43
N SER A 160 -3.14 8.96 -0.25
CA SER A 160 -2.70 8.78 -1.65
C SER A 160 -3.87 8.77 -2.64
N ASP A 161 -5.09 8.64 -2.13
CA ASP A 161 -6.31 8.60 -2.93
C ASP A 161 -7.56 8.79 -2.04
N CYS A 162 -8.73 8.86 -2.68
CA CYS A 162 -10.01 9.06 -2.01
C CYS A 162 -10.85 7.77 -1.87
N TYR A 163 -10.25 6.58 -2.07
CA TYR A 163 -10.99 5.33 -1.91
C TYR A 163 -11.12 4.94 -0.44
N TRP A 164 -12.33 4.51 -0.07
CA TRP A 164 -12.60 3.97 1.25
C TRP A 164 -13.72 2.93 1.24
N LEU A 165 -13.87 2.20 2.33
CA LEU A 165 -14.85 1.15 2.50
C LEU A 165 -15.94 1.60 3.47
N ARG A 166 -17.15 1.79 2.99
CA ARG A 166 -18.32 1.98 3.85
C ARG A 166 -18.89 0.61 4.22
N PRO A 167 -18.89 0.21 5.51
CA PRO A 167 -19.52 -1.05 5.93
C PRO A 167 -21.00 -1.06 5.57
N ALA A 168 -21.52 -2.19 5.07
CA ALA A 168 -22.93 -2.30 4.66
C ALA A 168 -23.94 -2.06 5.79
N GLU A 169 -23.50 -2.11 7.04
CA GLU A 169 -24.31 -1.91 8.24
C GLU A 169 -24.25 -0.46 8.77
N CYS A 170 -23.50 0.44 8.10
CA CYS A 170 -23.19 1.79 8.57
C CYS A 170 -23.46 2.85 7.49
N ASP A 171 -24.71 3.13 7.19
CA ASP A 171 -25.10 4.11 6.17
C ASP A 171 -24.81 5.58 6.53
N GLY A 172 -24.48 5.87 7.78
CA GLY A 172 -24.24 7.24 8.28
C GLY A 172 -22.79 7.71 8.21
N LEU A 173 -21.87 6.95 7.58
CA LEU A 173 -20.49 7.37 7.40
C LEU A 173 -20.36 8.22 6.15
N GLU A 174 -19.74 9.39 6.28
CA GLU A 174 -19.53 10.37 5.21
C GLU A 174 -18.05 10.69 5.05
N TRP A 175 -17.61 10.87 3.81
CA TRP A 175 -16.22 11.16 3.46
C TRP A 175 -15.65 12.36 4.23
N GLN A 176 -16.39 13.46 4.27
CA GLN A 176 -15.97 14.70 4.94
C GLN A 176 -15.61 14.52 6.42
N ASN A 177 -16.21 13.52 7.09
CA ASN A 177 -16.00 13.26 8.51
C ASN A 177 -14.90 12.22 8.80
N LEU A 178 -14.35 11.59 7.77
CA LEU A 178 -13.45 10.44 7.91
C LEU A 178 -12.10 10.62 7.24
N ASN A 179 -12.05 11.38 6.13
CA ASN A 179 -10.83 11.51 5.33
C ASN A 179 -9.67 12.12 6.13
N TYR A 180 -8.45 11.70 5.82
CA TYR A 180 -7.24 12.21 6.47
C TYR A 180 -6.75 13.55 5.90
N PHE A 181 -7.31 14.02 4.79
CA PHE A 181 -6.97 15.32 4.20
C PHE A 181 -7.47 16.47 5.04
N GLU A 182 -8.66 16.35 5.61
CA GLU A 182 -9.33 17.41 6.37
C GLU A 182 -9.40 17.12 7.88
N ASN A 183 -9.41 15.84 8.27
CA ASN A 183 -9.55 15.44 9.65
C ASN A 183 -8.19 15.08 10.28
N ASP A 184 -8.08 15.31 11.58
CA ASP A 184 -6.92 14.92 12.35
C ASP A 184 -6.81 13.39 12.47
N PHE A 185 -5.60 12.88 12.48
CA PHE A 185 -5.29 11.48 12.68
C PHE A 185 -4.28 11.28 13.79
N GLU A 186 -4.27 10.08 14.37
CA GLU A 186 -3.35 9.75 15.45
C GLU A 186 -1.91 9.78 14.95
N ARG A 187 -1.06 10.54 15.63
CA ARG A 187 0.39 10.51 15.39
C ARG A 187 0.95 9.16 15.78
N SER A 188 1.66 8.52 14.87
CA SER A 188 2.73 7.63 15.28
C SER A 188 3.84 8.51 15.81
N ALA A 189 3.90 8.70 17.14
CA ALA A 189 4.89 9.59 17.74
C ALA A 189 6.31 9.01 17.52
N PRO A 190 7.16 9.62 16.67
CA PRO A 190 8.54 9.17 16.51
C PRO A 190 9.40 9.48 17.73
N GLU A 191 8.88 10.30 18.67
CA GLU A 191 9.69 10.90 19.73
C GLU A 191 9.78 10.04 21.00
N GLU A 192 8.89 9.09 21.22
CA GLU A 192 8.85 8.33 22.48
C GLU A 192 9.17 6.83 22.35
N ARG A 193 9.39 6.30 21.14
CA ARG A 193 9.55 4.84 20.96
C ARG A 193 10.68 4.47 20.02
N SER A 194 11.45 3.49 20.41
CA SER A 194 12.62 2.94 19.71
C SER A 194 12.33 2.17 18.42
N GLY A 195 11.24 2.49 17.73
CA GLY A 195 10.88 1.85 16.46
C GLY A 195 9.74 2.58 15.73
N TRP A 196 9.96 2.89 14.48
CA TRP A 196 8.99 3.42 13.52
C TRP A 196 7.72 2.54 13.35
N LEU A 197 7.60 1.45 14.10
CA LEU A 197 6.65 0.37 13.89
C LEU A 197 5.63 0.18 15.00
N GLU A 198 5.76 0.90 16.11
CA GLU A 198 4.86 0.71 17.25
C GLU A 198 3.50 1.40 17.10
N GLY A 199 3.28 2.11 16.00
CA GLY A 199 2.13 2.98 15.80
C GLY A 199 1.09 2.50 14.78
N ILE A 200 0.79 1.21 14.65
CA ILE A 200 -0.43 0.82 13.92
C ILE A 200 -1.64 1.13 14.81
N GLY A 201 -1.94 2.41 14.96
CA GLY A 201 -3.27 2.88 15.34
C GLY A 201 -4.22 2.66 14.16
N LEU A 202 -5.44 2.21 14.39
CA LEU A 202 -6.42 1.99 13.33
C LEU A 202 -6.86 3.29 12.62
N LYS A 203 -6.45 4.45 13.13
CA LYS A 203 -6.75 5.80 12.62
C LYS A 203 -5.51 6.53 12.14
N ASN A 204 -4.57 5.82 11.50
CA ASN A 204 -3.32 6.39 11.06
C ASN A 204 -3.09 6.12 9.56
N PRO A 205 -2.83 7.14 8.72
CA PRO A 205 -2.56 6.97 7.30
C PRO A 205 -1.28 6.17 7.00
N ASP A 206 -0.39 5.96 7.99
CA ASP A 206 0.79 5.11 7.84
C ASP A 206 0.44 3.66 7.49
N ASN A 207 -0.76 3.20 7.87
CA ASN A 207 -1.26 1.86 7.62
C ASN A 207 -1.52 1.56 6.14
N THR A 208 -1.65 2.59 5.32
CA THR A 208 -1.95 2.50 3.88
C THR A 208 -0.82 3.06 3.02
N SER A 209 0.36 3.29 3.61
CA SER A 209 1.51 3.85 2.90
C SER A 209 2.38 2.77 2.27
N GLU A 210 2.45 2.74 0.93
CA GLU A 210 3.30 1.83 0.14
C GLU A 210 4.80 2.15 0.30
N GLY A 211 5.67 1.14 0.17
CA GLY A 211 7.12 1.26 0.06
C GLY A 211 7.90 0.72 1.27
N GLU A 212 9.16 0.36 1.03
CA GLU A 212 10.02 -0.34 1.99
C GLU A 212 10.59 0.56 3.09
N LEU A 213 10.79 1.85 2.79
CA LEU A 213 11.37 2.78 3.74
C LEU A 213 10.40 3.09 4.89
N PRO A 214 10.91 3.16 6.12
CA PRO A 214 10.15 3.73 7.22
C PRO A 214 9.68 5.14 6.88
N LYS A 215 8.41 5.35 7.01
CA LYS A 215 7.76 6.62 6.76
C LYS A 215 6.57 6.80 7.69
N SER A 216 6.28 8.04 8.01
CA SER A 216 5.17 8.41 8.87
C SER A 216 4.56 9.73 8.42
N TRP A 217 3.24 9.75 8.38
CA TRP A 217 2.49 10.96 8.17
C TRP A 217 2.35 11.75 9.48
N MET A 218 2.43 13.05 9.38
CA MET A 218 2.23 13.97 10.49
C MET A 218 1.51 15.23 10.05
N ILE A 219 0.89 15.90 11.00
CA ILE A 219 0.30 17.22 10.77
C ILE A 219 1.23 18.27 11.40
N ARG A 220 1.69 19.23 10.59
CA ARG A 220 2.50 20.36 11.02
C ARG A 220 1.83 21.67 10.58
N ASN A 221 1.43 22.48 11.53
CA ASN A 221 0.74 23.76 11.26
C ASN A 221 -0.49 23.58 10.35
N GLY A 222 -1.22 22.47 10.49
CA GLY A 222 -2.37 22.12 9.65
C GLY A 222 -2.05 21.47 8.32
N ILE A 223 -0.76 21.39 7.94
CA ILE A 223 -0.31 20.76 6.67
C ILE A 223 0.02 19.29 6.92
N ARG A 224 -0.39 18.43 6.02
CA ARG A 224 -0.04 16.99 6.01
C ARG A 224 1.36 16.83 5.44
N VAL A 225 2.24 16.23 6.21
CA VAL A 225 3.66 16.09 5.86
C VAL A 225 4.07 14.62 6.00
N LEU A 226 4.68 14.06 4.97
CA LEU A 226 5.27 12.73 4.98
C LEU A 226 6.74 12.82 5.36
N ALA A 227 7.13 12.17 6.46
CA ALA A 227 8.51 11.99 6.88
C ALA A 227 9.02 10.62 6.39
N LYS A 228 10.21 10.59 5.78
CA LYS A 228 10.90 9.37 5.33
C LYS A 228 12.34 9.35 5.88
N GLY A 229 12.78 8.22 6.42
CA GLY A 229 14.15 8.05 6.91
C GLY A 229 14.28 6.78 7.74
N CYS A 230 15.48 6.24 7.92
CA CYS A 230 15.62 4.95 8.61
C CYS A 230 16.84 4.84 9.55
N GLY A 231 17.40 5.91 10.02
CA GLY A 231 18.47 5.83 11.02
C GLY A 231 19.53 6.91 10.92
N MET A 232 20.49 6.87 11.83
CA MET A 232 21.49 7.93 12.04
C MET A 232 22.42 8.14 10.84
N ASP A 233 22.72 7.08 10.10
CA ASP A 233 23.67 7.09 8.97
C ASP A 233 22.95 7.01 7.60
N ASP A 234 21.65 7.26 7.56
CA ASP A 234 20.86 7.20 6.32
C ASP A 234 21.15 8.43 5.44
N GLN A 235 21.77 8.20 4.29
CA GLN A 235 22.08 9.24 3.30
C GLN A 235 20.88 9.58 2.40
N ARG A 236 19.87 8.72 2.31
CA ARG A 236 18.73 8.91 1.41
C ARG A 236 17.97 10.21 1.62
N PRO A 237 17.71 10.70 2.85
CA PRO A 237 17.11 12.01 3.05
C PRO A 237 17.89 13.16 2.40
N PHE A 238 19.23 13.10 2.42
CA PHE A 238 20.07 14.13 1.79
C PHE A 238 20.04 14.04 0.26
N ASN A 239 19.93 12.83 -0.30
CA ASN A 239 19.77 12.63 -1.74
C ASN A 239 18.47 13.28 -2.25
N GLU A 240 17.38 13.18 -1.50
CA GLU A 240 16.11 13.87 -1.81
C GLU A 240 16.25 15.40 -1.78
N ALA A 241 17.03 15.94 -0.83
CA ALA A 241 17.29 17.38 -0.76
C ALA A 241 18.17 17.85 -1.95
N VAL A 242 19.17 17.07 -2.33
CA VAL A 242 20.00 17.35 -3.52
C VAL A 242 19.14 17.32 -4.78
N ALA A 243 18.28 16.31 -4.93
CA ALA A 243 17.33 16.22 -6.03
C ALA A 243 16.41 17.47 -6.07
N THR A 244 15.87 17.87 -4.93
CA THR A 244 15.04 19.09 -4.80
C THR A 244 15.82 20.34 -5.25
N ALA A 245 17.09 20.50 -4.84
CA ALA A 245 17.92 21.64 -5.22
C ALA A 245 18.21 21.66 -6.73
N LEU A 246 18.35 20.51 -7.38
CA LEU A 246 18.47 20.39 -8.82
C LEU A 246 17.15 20.75 -9.51
N HIS A 247 16.05 20.17 -9.07
CA HIS A 247 14.73 20.38 -9.65
C HIS A 247 14.34 21.87 -9.62
N ARG A 248 14.58 22.58 -8.53
CA ARG A 248 14.34 24.04 -8.43
C ARG A 248 15.08 24.88 -9.46
N ARG A 249 16.15 24.37 -10.06
CA ARG A 249 16.91 25.03 -11.11
C ARG A 249 16.45 24.70 -12.52
N LEU A 250 15.84 23.54 -12.70
CA LEU A 250 15.51 22.99 -14.01
C LEU A 250 14.00 22.99 -14.30
N LEU A 251 13.18 22.98 -13.27
CA LEU A 251 11.74 22.81 -13.34
C LEU A 251 11.03 24.01 -12.72
N SER A 252 9.78 24.22 -13.13
CA SER A 252 8.91 25.20 -12.52
C SER A 252 8.31 24.70 -11.21
N GLU A 253 7.81 25.60 -10.39
CA GLU A 253 7.04 25.26 -9.20
C GLU A 253 5.79 24.43 -9.60
N GLY A 254 5.51 23.35 -8.84
CA GLY A 254 4.41 22.41 -9.15
C GLY A 254 4.79 21.26 -10.10
N GLU A 255 5.93 21.34 -10.82
CA GLU A 255 6.40 20.23 -11.67
C GLU A 255 7.16 19.13 -10.88
N PHE A 256 7.41 19.31 -9.59
CA PHE A 256 8.08 18.34 -8.72
C PHE A 256 7.64 18.50 -7.27
N VAL A 257 7.82 17.45 -6.48
CA VAL A 257 7.55 17.47 -5.03
C VAL A 257 8.84 17.87 -4.30
N PRO A 258 8.87 19.05 -3.61
CA PRO A 258 10.05 19.47 -2.88
C PRO A 258 10.22 18.70 -1.57
N TYR A 259 11.47 18.37 -1.25
CA TYR A 259 11.85 17.78 0.03
C TYR A 259 12.72 18.72 0.85
N THR A 260 12.51 18.70 2.16
CA THR A 260 13.40 19.33 3.16
C THR A 260 13.99 18.24 4.05
N VAL A 261 15.19 18.50 4.63
CA VAL A 261 15.81 17.57 5.58
C VAL A 261 15.73 18.16 6.98
N GLU A 262 15.28 17.34 7.91
CA GLU A 262 15.31 17.65 9.32
C GLU A 262 15.97 16.52 10.11
N ARG A 263 16.44 16.83 11.32
CA ARG A 263 16.95 15.82 12.25
C ARG A 263 15.88 15.50 13.26
N MET A 264 15.45 14.25 13.29
CA MET A 264 14.58 13.68 14.32
C MET A 264 15.36 12.76 15.24
N PHE A 265 14.70 12.23 16.28
CA PHE A 265 15.35 11.43 17.32
C PHE A 265 16.19 10.26 16.76
N ASN A 266 15.72 9.61 15.71
CA ASN A 266 16.36 8.45 15.09
C ASN A 266 17.30 8.79 13.91
N GLY A 267 17.59 10.06 13.65
CA GLY A 267 18.49 10.49 12.58
C GLY A 267 17.86 11.48 11.59
N PRO A 268 18.52 11.69 10.45
CA PRO A 268 18.00 12.55 9.41
C PRO A 268 16.75 11.95 8.76
N VAL A 269 15.76 12.79 8.49
CA VAL A 269 14.56 12.45 7.73
C VAL A 269 14.35 13.48 6.63
N CYS A 270 13.83 13.07 5.49
CA CYS A 270 13.31 14.01 4.51
C CYS A 270 11.81 14.16 4.67
N LEU A 271 11.34 15.36 4.51
CA LEU A 271 9.96 15.77 4.66
C LEU A 271 9.42 16.28 3.34
N CYS A 272 8.25 15.86 2.93
CA CYS A 272 7.49 16.48 1.86
C CYS A 272 6.06 16.73 2.30
N GLU A 273 5.49 17.83 1.85
CA GLU A 273 4.07 18.11 2.02
C GLU A 273 3.25 17.16 1.14
N ASP A 274 2.04 16.87 1.56
CA ASP A 274 1.07 16.19 0.69
C ASP A 274 0.75 17.11 -0.49
N PHE A 275 0.80 16.55 -1.68
CA PHE A 275 0.53 17.27 -2.92
C PHE A 275 -0.88 16.99 -3.46
N LEU A 276 -1.67 16.21 -2.72
CA LEU A 276 -3.06 15.90 -3.03
C LEU A 276 -3.99 16.64 -2.08
N ASP A 277 -5.20 16.85 -2.54
CA ASP A 277 -6.31 17.27 -1.71
C ASP A 277 -7.35 16.15 -1.54
N GLY A 278 -8.43 16.42 -0.79
CA GLY A 278 -9.48 15.44 -0.54
C GLY A 278 -10.37 15.12 -1.75
N ARG A 279 -10.05 15.65 -2.92
CA ARG A 279 -10.76 15.43 -4.20
C ARG A 279 -9.83 14.94 -5.32
N GLU A 280 -8.62 14.56 -4.97
CA GLU A 280 -7.62 14.06 -5.91
C GLU A 280 -7.12 12.68 -5.52
N GLU A 281 -6.69 11.92 -6.51
CA GLU A 281 -6.02 10.65 -6.32
C GLU A 281 -4.72 10.58 -7.11
N TYR A 282 -3.68 10.03 -6.49
CA TYR A 282 -2.45 9.68 -7.20
C TYR A 282 -2.59 8.29 -7.81
N VAL A 283 -2.48 8.21 -9.13
CA VAL A 283 -2.49 6.95 -9.88
C VAL A 283 -1.08 6.64 -10.34
N PRO A 284 -0.37 5.69 -9.72
CA PRO A 284 0.94 5.23 -10.20
C PRO A 284 0.92 4.82 -11.67
N ALA A 285 1.93 5.22 -12.42
CA ALA A 285 2.00 4.96 -13.87
C ALA A 285 1.96 3.47 -14.24
N VAL A 286 2.28 2.58 -13.30
CA VAL A 286 2.15 1.13 -13.51
C VAL A 286 0.71 0.72 -13.77
N TYR A 287 -0.28 1.34 -13.14
CA TYR A 287 -1.69 1.03 -13.39
C TYR A 287 -2.14 1.52 -14.76
N VAL A 288 -1.67 2.72 -15.16
CA VAL A 288 -1.87 3.22 -16.54
C VAL A 288 -1.23 2.26 -17.54
N LYS A 289 0.02 1.84 -17.30
CA LYS A 289 0.74 0.87 -18.14
C LYS A 289 -0.03 -0.45 -18.27
N ASN A 290 -0.59 -0.97 -17.17
CA ASN A 290 -1.36 -2.21 -17.19
C ASN A 290 -2.67 -2.04 -18.01
N ALA A 291 -3.31 -0.86 -17.94
CA ALA A 291 -4.49 -0.54 -18.73
C ALA A 291 -4.21 -0.41 -20.24
N LEU A 292 -2.94 -0.19 -20.67
CA LEU A 292 -2.60 -0.14 -22.10
C LEU A 292 -2.87 -1.45 -22.84
N GLY A 293 -2.94 -2.58 -22.14
CA GLY A 293 -3.16 -3.89 -22.73
C GLY A 293 -2.12 -4.28 -23.77
N GLY A 294 -2.47 -5.24 -24.62
CA GLY A 294 -1.62 -5.73 -25.73
C GLY A 294 -1.65 -4.85 -26.99
N GLN A 295 -1.89 -3.54 -26.89
CA GLN A 295 -1.93 -2.65 -28.04
C GLN A 295 -0.61 -2.71 -28.83
N ARG A 296 -0.71 -2.94 -30.13
CA ARG A 296 0.44 -2.98 -31.05
C ARG A 296 0.80 -1.57 -31.49
N GLY A 297 2.12 -1.29 -31.62
CA GLY A 297 2.65 -0.06 -32.22
C GLY A 297 3.32 0.91 -31.25
N GLY A 298 4.61 1.12 -31.45
CA GLY A 298 5.45 2.03 -30.69
C GLY A 298 5.98 1.47 -29.36
N SER A 299 6.84 2.22 -28.71
CA SER A 299 7.38 1.90 -27.38
C SER A 299 6.29 1.97 -26.30
N THR A 300 6.54 1.40 -25.14
CA THR A 300 5.63 1.56 -23.98
C THR A 300 5.47 3.03 -23.58
N TYR A 301 6.55 3.81 -23.72
CA TYR A 301 6.56 5.25 -23.55
C TYR A 301 5.55 5.95 -24.48
N ASP A 302 5.61 5.67 -25.80
CA ASP A 302 4.70 6.29 -26.77
C ASP A 302 3.24 5.90 -26.53
N ARG A 303 3.01 4.64 -26.14
CA ARG A 303 1.66 4.17 -25.81
C ARG A 303 1.11 4.86 -24.57
N TYR A 304 1.96 5.06 -23.55
CA TYR A 304 1.61 5.77 -22.33
C TYR A 304 1.19 7.23 -22.64
N CYS A 305 2.02 7.97 -23.37
CA CYS A 305 1.72 9.36 -23.74
C CYS A 305 0.43 9.46 -24.56
N ARG A 306 0.26 8.62 -25.58
CA ARG A 306 -0.97 8.59 -26.40
C ARG A 306 -2.22 8.17 -25.60
N PHE A 307 -2.06 7.29 -24.63
CA PHE A 307 -3.16 6.89 -23.77
C PHE A 307 -3.66 8.07 -22.94
N LEU A 308 -2.76 8.81 -22.31
CA LEU A 308 -3.12 10.01 -21.55
C LEU A 308 -3.74 11.08 -22.45
N GLY A 309 -3.22 11.25 -23.67
CA GLY A 309 -3.81 12.15 -24.66
C GLY A 309 -5.28 11.81 -24.99
N LYS A 310 -5.61 10.51 -25.07
CA LYS A 310 -6.99 10.05 -25.26
C LYS A 310 -7.90 10.29 -24.04
N HIS A 311 -7.31 10.50 -22.86
CA HIS A 311 -8.02 10.78 -21.60
C HIS A 311 -8.00 12.28 -21.24
N GLY A 312 -7.78 13.16 -22.23
CA GLY A 312 -7.93 14.60 -22.09
C GLY A 312 -6.65 15.36 -21.75
N VAL A 313 -5.54 14.67 -21.49
CA VAL A 313 -4.26 15.34 -21.18
C VAL A 313 -3.57 15.77 -22.49
N ASP A 314 -2.96 16.96 -22.52
CA ASP A 314 -2.14 17.36 -23.67
C ASP A 314 -0.94 16.40 -23.85
N GLU A 315 -0.92 15.64 -24.94
CA GLU A 315 0.15 14.67 -25.22
C GLU A 315 1.53 15.33 -25.29
N VAL A 316 1.61 16.58 -25.74
CA VAL A 316 2.87 17.34 -25.82
C VAL A 316 3.37 17.65 -24.42
N ALA A 317 2.48 18.07 -23.53
CA ALA A 317 2.80 18.31 -22.13
C ALA A 317 3.25 17.02 -21.42
N VAL A 318 2.57 15.89 -21.65
CA VAL A 318 3.00 14.57 -21.10
C VAL A 318 4.40 14.21 -21.55
N ARG A 319 4.69 14.33 -22.87
CA ARG A 319 6.02 14.03 -23.42
C ARG A 319 7.10 14.94 -22.85
N ARG A 320 6.78 16.22 -22.64
CA ARG A 320 7.68 17.19 -22.02
C ARG A 320 8.00 16.76 -20.58
N SER A 321 6.99 16.51 -19.74
CA SER A 321 7.18 16.10 -18.35
C SER A 321 7.96 14.81 -18.20
N MET A 322 7.68 13.81 -19.06
CA MET A 322 8.45 12.56 -19.10
C MET A 322 9.91 12.80 -19.50
N SER A 323 10.18 13.70 -20.46
CA SER A 323 11.54 14.04 -20.88
C SER A 323 12.30 14.79 -19.78
N GLN A 324 11.65 15.73 -19.10
CA GLN A 324 12.20 16.44 -17.94
C GLN A 324 12.58 15.46 -16.83
N MET A 325 11.69 14.52 -16.50
CA MET A 325 11.96 13.48 -15.50
C MET A 325 13.19 12.64 -15.88
N ILE A 326 13.31 12.17 -17.14
CA ILE A 326 14.45 11.37 -17.61
C ILE A 326 15.75 12.17 -17.54
N VAL A 327 15.74 13.43 -17.93
CA VAL A 327 16.92 14.32 -17.84
C VAL A 327 17.34 14.53 -16.40
N CYS A 328 16.40 14.81 -15.49
CA CYS A 328 16.70 14.94 -14.08
C CYS A 328 17.28 13.66 -13.48
N ASP A 329 16.70 12.52 -13.80
CA ASP A 329 17.21 11.21 -13.37
C ASP A 329 18.64 10.96 -13.86
N ALA A 330 18.94 11.31 -15.12
CA ALA A 330 20.29 11.17 -15.67
C ALA A 330 21.30 12.07 -14.95
N LEU A 331 20.92 13.31 -14.63
CA LEU A 331 21.79 14.25 -13.91
C LEU A 331 22.04 13.84 -12.46
N LEU A 332 21.05 13.23 -11.82
CA LEU A 332 21.12 12.73 -10.44
C LEU A 332 21.74 11.32 -10.34
N ALA A 333 22.05 10.68 -11.47
CA ALA A 333 22.41 9.26 -11.54
C ALA A 333 21.36 8.35 -10.84
N ASN A 334 20.08 8.71 -10.93
CA ASN A 334 19.00 7.94 -10.36
C ASN A 334 18.72 6.70 -11.20
N SER A 335 19.14 5.54 -10.73
CA SER A 335 18.95 4.24 -11.37
C SER A 335 17.66 3.52 -10.94
N ASP A 336 16.90 4.10 -9.98
CA ASP A 336 15.70 3.46 -9.39
C ASP A 336 14.38 3.98 -9.99
N ARG A 337 14.41 4.58 -11.18
CA ARG A 337 13.20 5.02 -11.85
C ARG A 337 12.44 3.84 -12.45
N HIS A 338 11.30 3.54 -11.86
CA HIS A 338 10.38 2.52 -12.34
C HIS A 338 8.93 3.05 -12.39
N TRP A 339 8.03 2.31 -13.02
CA TRP A 339 6.63 2.72 -13.27
C TRP A 339 5.76 2.96 -12.01
N ARG A 340 6.29 2.73 -10.82
CA ARG A 340 5.63 3.05 -9.54
C ARG A 340 6.12 4.36 -8.92
N ASN A 341 7.25 4.91 -9.40
CA ASN A 341 7.87 6.11 -8.82
C ASN A 341 7.41 7.41 -9.48
N PHE A 342 6.46 7.34 -10.39
CA PHE A 342 5.78 8.46 -10.99
C PHE A 342 4.36 8.06 -11.38
N GLY A 343 3.50 9.03 -11.70
CA GLY A 343 2.11 8.77 -12.02
C GLY A 343 1.39 10.00 -12.53
N ILE A 344 0.09 9.97 -12.40
CA ILE A 344 -0.82 11.06 -12.73
C ILE A 344 -1.65 11.40 -11.49
N ILE A 345 -2.14 12.62 -11.44
CA ILE A 345 -3.16 13.05 -10.49
C ILE A 345 -4.48 13.09 -11.24
N ARG A 346 -5.53 12.52 -10.67
CA ARG A 346 -6.87 12.51 -11.23
C ARG A 346 -7.84 13.13 -10.25
N ASN A 347 -8.66 14.06 -10.70
CA ASN A 347 -9.76 14.58 -9.89
C ASN A 347 -10.86 13.51 -9.78
N VAL A 348 -11.35 13.23 -8.58
CA VAL A 348 -12.32 12.15 -8.34
C VAL A 348 -13.75 12.52 -8.70
N ASP A 349 -14.08 13.80 -8.80
CA ASP A 349 -15.42 14.27 -9.18
C ASP A 349 -15.56 14.37 -10.70
N THR A 350 -14.57 15.00 -11.39
CA THR A 350 -14.62 15.21 -12.85
C THR A 350 -13.98 14.08 -13.64
N LEU A 351 -13.13 13.26 -13.02
CA LEU A 351 -12.28 12.21 -13.62
C LEU A 351 -11.22 12.77 -14.60
N GLU A 352 -11.00 14.07 -14.61
CA GLU A 352 -9.94 14.72 -15.37
C GLU A 352 -8.55 14.42 -14.75
N ILE A 353 -7.55 14.30 -15.62
CA ILE A 353 -6.15 14.03 -15.26
C ILE A 353 -5.35 15.32 -15.37
#